data_6f281dec617fbb2659787e0d70369444
#
_entry.id   6f281dec617fbb2659787e0d70369444
#
_cell.length_a   1.000
_cell.length_b   1.000
_cell.length_c   1.000
_cell.angle_alpha   90.00
_cell.angle_beta   90.00
_cell.angle_gamma   90.00
#
_symmetry.space_group_name_H-M   'P 1'
#
loop_
_entity.id
_entity.type
_entity.pdbx_description
1 polymer ?
#
loop_
_entity_poly.entity_id
_entity_poly.type
_entity_poly.pdbx_seq_one_letter_code
_entity_poly.pdbx_strand_id
1 'polypeptide(L)'
;MKKILFLCLVIVMAISTNAQPPKGQGGGRGPGKGGRGANKEKIELYKIQFTTEKLALTSSEAEQFWPVYEAYKKAMKEIIETKSNDEIQLQEASLNARKKYKADLKAVLKTDERINTALKIEREFLKKMRNEMNKRKGFRA
;
A
#
# COMPACT_ATOMS: atom_id res chain seq x y z
N MET A 1 26.39 3.13 -24.58
CA MET A 1 25.45 3.89 -25.42
C MET A 1 24.21 4.04 -24.58
N LYS A 2 24.14 5.01 -23.65
CA LYS A 2 23.68 6.40 -23.78
C LYS A 2 22.29 6.46 -24.41
N LYS A 3 21.28 6.85 -23.60
CA LYS A 3 19.94 7.33 -23.91
C LYS A 3 18.79 6.41 -23.51
N ILE A 4 18.57 6.17 -22.23
CA ILE A 4 17.22 6.10 -21.63
C ILE A 4 17.36 6.67 -20.22
N LEU A 5 17.70 7.91 -20.18
CA LEU A 5 17.66 8.74 -18.99
C LEU A 5 16.85 9.96 -19.43
N PHE A 6 15.79 10.28 -18.76
CA PHE A 6 14.82 11.37 -19.02
C PHE A 6 13.45 10.90 -19.51
N LEU A 7 12.66 10.30 -18.61
CA LEU A 7 11.22 10.46 -18.70
C LEU A 7 10.50 10.17 -17.37
N CYS A 8 10.95 10.74 -16.27
CA CYS A 8 10.20 10.71 -15.00
C CYS A 8 10.25 12.04 -14.26
N LEU A 9 10.27 13.14 -15.00
CA LEU A 9 10.24 14.47 -14.39
C LEU A 9 9.34 15.38 -15.22
N VAL A 10 8.06 15.25 -15.13
CA VAL A 10 7.06 16.32 -15.36
C VAL A 10 5.67 15.76 -15.05
N ILE A 11 5.24 15.67 -13.82
CA ILE A 11 3.84 15.86 -13.44
C ILE A 11 3.84 16.55 -12.07
N VAL A 12 4.21 17.80 -12.08
CA VAL A 12 3.84 18.73 -11.01
C VAL A 12 3.40 20.00 -11.73
N MET A 13 2.28 20.54 -11.32
CA MET A 13 1.67 21.80 -11.72
C MET A 13 0.63 21.75 -12.82
N ALA A 14 -0.61 21.53 -12.41
CA ALA A 14 -1.75 22.34 -12.87
C ALA A 14 -2.91 22.17 -11.89
N ILE A 15 -2.85 22.83 -10.75
CA ILE A 15 -4.05 23.15 -9.97
C ILE A 15 -4.43 24.55 -10.36
N SER A 16 -5.26 24.69 -11.37
CA SER A 16 -5.96 25.94 -11.63
C SER A 16 -7.29 25.92 -10.92
N THR A 17 -7.36 26.74 -9.89
CA THR A 17 -8.56 27.16 -9.18
C THR A 17 -9.61 27.71 -10.13
N ASN A 18 -10.84 27.20 -10.04
CA ASN A 18 -12.02 28.01 -10.28
C ASN A 18 -13.09 27.63 -9.27
N ALA A 19 -13.17 28.47 -8.24
CA ALA A 19 -14.27 28.52 -7.32
C ALA A 19 -15.45 29.21 -8.00
N GLN A 20 -16.61 28.56 -8.02
CA GLN A 20 -17.90 29.23 -7.84
C GLN A 20 -18.96 28.21 -7.46
N PRO A 21 -19.71 28.44 -6.37
CA PRO A 21 -20.81 27.57 -5.99
C PRO A 21 -22.10 27.99 -6.69
N PRO A 22 -22.85 27.13 -7.33
CA PRO A 22 -24.25 27.38 -7.59
C PRO A 22 -25.09 27.02 -6.34
N LYS A 23 -25.81 27.98 -5.83
CA LYS A 23 -26.97 27.78 -4.97
C LYS A 23 -28.06 27.05 -5.73
N GLY A 24 -28.69 26.07 -5.06
CA GLY A 24 -30.04 25.71 -5.45
C GLY A 24 -30.40 24.24 -5.28
N GLN A 25 -30.96 23.89 -4.12
CA GLN A 25 -32.26 23.23 -3.99
C GLN A 25 -32.41 21.75 -4.35
N GLY A 26 -32.77 20.98 -3.31
CA GLY A 26 -33.76 19.93 -3.48
C GLY A 26 -33.30 18.47 -3.49
N GLY A 27 -33.39 17.82 -2.33
CA GLY A 27 -34.00 16.49 -2.20
C GLY A 27 -33.42 15.33 -2.98
N GLY A 28 -32.73 14.43 -2.28
CA GLY A 28 -32.43 13.12 -2.80
C GLY A 28 -31.33 12.42 -2.00
N ARG A 29 -31.66 11.81 -0.85
CA ARG A 29 -30.78 10.89 -0.15
C ARG A 29 -30.66 9.61 -1.00
N GLY A 30 -29.75 9.61 -1.98
CA GLY A 30 -29.25 8.41 -2.59
C GLY A 30 -28.09 7.84 -1.76
N PRO A 31 -27.97 6.50 -1.56
CA PRO A 31 -26.84 5.92 -0.84
C PRO A 31 -25.56 6.18 -1.63
N GLY A 32 -24.74 7.10 -1.12
CA GLY A 32 -23.56 7.60 -1.79
C GLY A 32 -22.51 6.52 -2.07
N LYS A 33 -22.32 6.23 -3.34
CA LYS A 33 -21.23 5.42 -3.90
C LYS A 33 -19.82 6.03 -3.70
N GLY A 34 -19.72 7.23 -3.14
CA GLY A 34 -18.44 7.96 -2.95
C GLY A 34 -17.61 7.56 -1.73
N GLY A 35 -18.20 6.90 -0.73
CA GLY A 35 -17.53 6.67 0.56
C GLY A 35 -16.49 5.54 0.57
N ARG A 36 -16.61 4.54 -0.30
CA ARG A 36 -15.70 3.39 -0.30
C ARG A 36 -14.35 3.68 -0.96
N GLY A 37 -14.31 4.48 -2.01
CA GLY A 37 -13.09 4.86 -2.71
C GLY A 37 -12.19 5.76 -1.85
N ALA A 38 -12.75 6.82 -1.28
CA ALA A 38 -12.03 7.74 -0.43
C ALA A 38 -11.44 7.09 0.84
N ASN A 39 -12.13 6.09 1.39
CA ASN A 39 -11.61 5.34 2.54
C ASN A 39 -10.45 4.41 2.14
N LYS A 40 -10.49 3.81 0.96
CA LYS A 40 -9.40 2.96 0.46
C LYS A 40 -8.12 3.76 0.23
N GLU A 41 -8.23 4.91 -0.40
CA GLU A 41 -7.10 5.82 -0.65
C GLU A 41 -6.45 6.30 0.66
N LYS A 42 -7.25 6.69 1.65
CA LYS A 42 -6.75 7.06 2.98
C LYS A 42 -6.01 5.92 3.68
N ILE A 43 -6.51 4.69 3.56
CA ILE A 43 -5.85 3.50 4.14
C ILE A 43 -4.50 3.24 3.44
N GLU A 44 -4.44 3.38 2.11
CA GLU A 44 -3.18 3.22 1.37
C GLU A 44 -2.15 4.29 1.74
N LEU A 45 -2.54 5.56 1.82
CA LEU A 45 -1.66 6.65 2.28
C LEU A 45 -1.13 6.39 3.70
N TYR A 46 -2.00 5.97 4.60
CA TYR A 46 -1.62 5.63 5.97
C TYR A 46 -0.66 4.42 6.02
N LYS A 47 -0.84 3.45 5.14
CA LYS A 47 0.05 2.31 5.00
C LYS A 47 1.43 2.72 4.48
N ILE A 48 1.48 3.61 3.50
CA ILE A 48 2.72 4.17 2.96
C ILE A 48 3.48 4.88 4.08
N GLN A 49 2.83 5.78 4.81
CA GLN A 49 3.44 6.47 5.93
C GLN A 49 3.96 5.50 6.99
N PHE A 50 3.10 4.57 7.45
CA PHE A 50 3.47 3.55 8.44
C PHE A 50 4.69 2.72 8.03
N THR A 51 4.74 2.30 6.76
CA THR A 51 5.84 1.49 6.23
C THR A 51 7.13 2.29 6.16
N THR A 52 7.06 3.53 5.65
CA THR A 52 8.21 4.43 5.54
C THR A 52 8.82 4.74 6.91
N GLU A 53 7.99 5.03 7.90
CA GLU A 53 8.43 5.27 9.28
C GLU A 53 9.05 4.01 9.92
N LYS A 54 8.37 2.86 9.81
CA LYS A 54 8.83 1.60 10.42
C LYS A 54 10.14 1.09 9.86
N LEU A 55 10.36 1.29 8.58
CA LEU A 55 11.59 0.88 7.91
C LEU A 55 12.64 1.98 7.89
N ALA A 56 12.32 3.19 8.34
CA ALA A 56 13.16 4.38 8.23
C ALA A 56 13.72 4.53 6.80
N LEU A 57 12.81 4.48 5.81
CA LEU A 57 13.20 4.57 4.40
C LEU A 57 13.66 6.00 4.07
N THR A 58 14.84 6.11 3.46
CA THR A 58 15.23 7.34 2.77
C THR A 58 14.44 7.50 1.47
N SER A 59 14.42 8.69 0.88
CA SER A 59 13.72 8.92 -0.40
C SER A 59 14.20 7.97 -1.50
N SER A 60 15.52 7.81 -1.62
CA SER A 60 16.12 6.89 -2.60
C SER A 60 15.79 5.42 -2.35
N GLU A 61 15.75 5.00 -1.08
CA GLU A 61 15.33 3.65 -0.73
C GLU A 61 13.83 3.43 -1.00
N ALA A 62 12.99 4.44 -0.74
CA ALA A 62 11.56 4.36 -1.00
C ALA A 62 11.28 4.19 -2.49
N GLU A 63 11.97 4.90 -3.38
CA GLU A 63 11.84 4.75 -4.84
C GLU A 63 12.13 3.32 -5.32
N GLN A 64 13.05 2.61 -4.64
CA GLN A 64 13.40 1.23 -4.96
C GLN A 64 12.49 0.22 -4.23
N PHE A 65 12.08 0.52 -3.02
CA PHE A 65 11.27 -0.35 -2.18
C PHE A 65 9.87 -0.57 -2.73
N TRP A 66 9.18 0.51 -3.12
CA TRP A 66 7.77 0.42 -3.52
C TRP A 66 7.53 -0.47 -4.74
N PRO A 67 8.32 -0.41 -5.83
CA PRO A 67 8.16 -1.35 -6.93
C PRO A 67 8.32 -2.83 -6.53
N VAL A 68 9.29 -3.12 -5.66
CA VAL A 68 9.53 -4.48 -5.13
C VAL A 68 8.35 -4.95 -4.27
N TYR A 69 7.83 -4.07 -3.42
CA TYR A 69 6.68 -4.33 -2.57
C TYR A 69 5.40 -4.58 -3.39
N GLU A 70 5.12 -3.76 -4.39
CA GLU A 70 3.95 -3.92 -5.26
C GLU A 70 4.03 -5.20 -6.12
N ALA A 71 5.22 -5.55 -6.62
CA ALA A 71 5.43 -6.82 -7.30
C ALA A 71 5.12 -8.02 -6.40
N TYR A 72 5.55 -7.98 -5.13
CA TYR A 72 5.24 -8.99 -4.14
C TYR A 72 3.73 -9.05 -3.84
N LYS A 73 3.06 -7.92 -3.64
CA LYS A 73 1.61 -7.86 -3.43
C LYS A 73 0.83 -8.48 -4.60
N LYS A 74 1.23 -8.15 -5.82
CA LYS A 74 0.62 -8.71 -7.03
C LYS A 74 0.78 -10.22 -7.08
N ALA A 75 2.00 -10.74 -6.86
CA ALA A 75 2.26 -12.16 -6.84
C ALA A 75 1.44 -12.89 -5.76
N MET A 76 1.34 -12.34 -4.56
CA MET A 76 0.51 -12.91 -3.48
C MET A 76 -0.98 -12.95 -3.84
N LYS A 77 -1.49 -11.91 -4.49
CA LYS A 77 -2.87 -11.87 -4.96
C LYS A 77 -3.13 -12.97 -5.99
N GLU A 78 -2.28 -13.10 -7.00
CA GLU A 78 -2.38 -14.15 -8.04
C GLU A 78 -2.32 -15.57 -7.44
N ILE A 79 -1.44 -15.78 -6.46
CA ILE A 79 -1.33 -17.07 -5.75
C ILE A 79 -2.64 -17.40 -5.03
N ILE A 80 -3.23 -16.44 -4.31
CA ILE A 80 -4.50 -16.64 -3.61
C ILE A 80 -5.63 -16.94 -4.61
N GLU A 81 -5.71 -16.19 -5.70
CA GLU A 81 -6.75 -16.37 -6.73
C GLU A 81 -6.65 -17.72 -7.45
N THR A 82 -5.43 -18.23 -7.67
CA THR A 82 -5.22 -19.45 -8.48
C THR A 82 -5.05 -20.73 -7.66
N LYS A 83 -4.66 -20.64 -6.39
CA LYS A 83 -4.28 -21.79 -5.56
C LYS A 83 -5.09 -21.92 -4.26
N SER A 84 -6.14 -21.12 -4.08
CA SER A 84 -6.97 -21.16 -2.86
C SER A 84 -7.69 -22.51 -2.60
N ASN A 85 -7.80 -23.35 -3.62
CA ASN A 85 -8.45 -24.67 -3.49
C ASN A 85 -7.51 -25.78 -2.97
N ASP A 86 -6.19 -25.52 -2.91
CA ASP A 86 -5.19 -26.47 -2.41
C ASP A 86 -4.29 -25.77 -1.40
N GLU A 87 -4.50 -26.07 -0.13
CA GLU A 87 -3.80 -25.42 0.99
C GLU A 87 -2.28 -25.62 0.93
N ILE A 88 -1.81 -26.80 0.53
CA ILE A 88 -0.37 -27.08 0.45
C ILE A 88 0.26 -26.30 -0.69
N GLN A 89 -0.34 -26.30 -1.88
CA GLN A 89 0.15 -25.51 -3.02
C GLN A 89 0.09 -24.00 -2.72
N LEU A 90 -0.93 -23.53 -2.01
CA LEU A 90 -1.06 -22.14 -1.57
C LEU A 90 0.10 -21.75 -0.64
N GLN A 91 0.41 -22.59 0.35
CA GLN A 91 1.49 -22.32 1.30
C GLN A 91 2.86 -22.36 0.63
N GLU A 92 3.13 -23.34 -0.22
CA GLU A 92 4.39 -23.46 -0.96
C GLU A 92 4.62 -22.26 -1.88
N ALA A 93 3.62 -21.90 -2.68
CA ALA A 93 3.70 -20.76 -3.58
C ALA A 93 3.88 -19.43 -2.79
N SER A 94 3.16 -19.27 -1.68
CA SER A 94 3.30 -18.11 -0.80
C SER A 94 4.68 -18.02 -0.17
N LEU A 95 5.24 -19.17 0.27
CA LEU A 95 6.60 -19.22 0.81
C LEU A 95 7.64 -18.86 -0.26
N ASN A 96 7.48 -19.36 -1.48
CA ASN A 96 8.38 -19.05 -2.59
C ASN A 96 8.32 -17.56 -2.97
N ALA A 97 7.13 -16.97 -3.03
CA ALA A 97 6.96 -15.53 -3.24
C ALA A 97 7.64 -14.71 -2.14
N ARG A 98 7.54 -15.13 -0.88
CA ARG A 98 8.21 -14.48 0.25
C ARG A 98 9.73 -14.62 0.21
N LYS A 99 10.25 -15.78 -0.21
CA LYS A 99 11.70 -15.98 -0.41
C LYS A 99 12.24 -15.04 -1.48
N LYS A 100 11.52 -14.94 -2.61
CA LYS A 100 11.87 -14.00 -3.69
C LYS A 100 11.84 -12.55 -3.17
N TYR A 101 10.77 -12.14 -2.51
CA TYR A 101 10.65 -10.80 -1.93
C TYR A 101 11.79 -10.50 -0.95
N LYS A 102 12.16 -11.46 -0.09
CA LYS A 102 13.33 -11.32 0.80
C LYS A 102 14.62 -11.09 0.02
N ALA A 103 14.82 -11.81 -1.08
CA ALA A 103 16.01 -11.65 -1.93
C ALA A 103 16.04 -10.26 -2.60
N ASP A 104 14.90 -9.81 -3.15
CA ASP A 104 14.78 -8.50 -3.80
C ASP A 104 15.01 -7.35 -2.79
N LEU A 105 14.53 -7.50 -1.55
CA LEU A 105 14.73 -6.51 -0.48
C LEU A 105 16.19 -6.35 -0.03
N LYS A 106 17.05 -7.36 -0.21
CA LYS A 106 18.47 -7.27 0.17
C LYS A 106 19.21 -6.15 -0.57
N ALA A 107 18.85 -5.93 -1.82
CA ALA A 107 19.43 -4.85 -2.62
C ALA A 107 19.05 -3.45 -2.09
N VAL A 108 17.86 -3.32 -1.50
CA VAL A 108 17.30 -2.04 -1.05
C VAL A 108 17.62 -1.74 0.41
N LEU A 109 17.30 -2.68 1.31
CA LEU A 109 17.34 -2.44 2.76
C LEU A 109 18.67 -2.78 3.43
N LYS A 110 19.55 -3.53 2.77
CA LYS A 110 20.92 -3.87 3.16
C LYS A 110 21.09 -4.65 4.48
N THR A 111 20.20 -4.49 5.47
CA THR A 111 20.28 -5.15 6.78
C THR A 111 19.19 -6.20 6.96
N ASP A 112 19.53 -7.34 7.55
CA ASP A 112 18.57 -8.43 7.79
C ASP A 112 17.45 -8.02 8.78
N GLU A 113 17.72 -7.11 9.70
CA GLU A 113 16.72 -6.58 10.63
C GLU A 113 15.61 -5.82 9.90
N ARG A 114 15.98 -4.87 9.01
CA ARG A 114 15.02 -4.11 8.20
C ARG A 114 14.26 -5.02 7.24
N ILE A 115 14.93 -6.01 6.64
CA ILE A 115 14.30 -7.01 5.78
C ILE A 115 13.27 -7.82 6.56
N ASN A 116 13.60 -8.29 7.76
CA ASN A 116 12.67 -9.02 8.62
C ASN A 116 11.48 -8.15 9.06
N THR A 117 11.71 -6.87 9.29
CA THR A 117 10.64 -5.90 9.56
C THR A 117 9.73 -5.74 8.34
N ALA A 118 10.29 -5.58 7.14
CA ALA A 118 9.52 -5.50 5.90
C ALA A 118 8.66 -6.75 5.65
N LEU A 119 9.18 -7.95 5.93
CA LEU A 119 8.42 -9.21 5.83
C LEU A 119 7.25 -9.32 6.81
N LYS A 120 7.24 -8.53 7.88
CA LYS A 120 6.18 -8.48 8.90
C LYS A 120 5.25 -7.29 8.75
N ILE A 121 5.62 -6.32 7.92
CA ILE A 121 4.99 -4.98 7.86
C ILE A 121 3.47 -5.06 7.64
N GLU A 122 3.02 -5.93 6.75
CA GLU A 122 1.61 -6.12 6.44
C GLU A 122 0.80 -6.55 7.66
N ARG A 123 1.32 -7.53 8.41
CA ARG A 123 0.70 -8.05 9.62
C ARG A 123 0.69 -7.00 10.72
N GLU A 124 1.76 -6.25 10.89
CA GLU A 124 1.85 -5.17 11.88
C GLU A 124 0.89 -4.03 11.55
N PHE A 125 0.79 -3.66 10.29
CA PHE A 125 -0.17 -2.66 9.83
C PHE A 125 -1.62 -3.08 10.12
N LEU A 126 -2.00 -4.32 9.75
CA LEU A 126 -3.34 -4.84 10.02
C LEU A 126 -3.66 -4.89 11.52
N LYS A 127 -2.67 -5.25 12.36
CA LYS A 127 -2.82 -5.20 13.82
C LYS A 127 -3.07 -3.77 14.31
N LYS A 128 -2.30 -2.80 13.81
CA LYS A 128 -2.48 -1.37 14.13
C LYS A 128 -3.87 -0.90 13.73
N MET A 129 -4.30 -1.17 12.50
CA MET A 129 -5.63 -0.81 12.01
C MET A 129 -6.76 -1.40 12.86
N ARG A 130 -6.65 -2.66 13.25
CA ARG A 130 -7.64 -3.32 14.12
C ARG A 130 -7.72 -2.64 15.48
N ASN A 131 -6.59 -2.31 16.08
CA ASN A 131 -6.54 -1.63 17.38
C ASN A 131 -7.18 -0.24 17.30
N GLU A 132 -6.91 0.53 16.24
CA GLU A 132 -7.53 1.85 16.04
C GLU A 132 -9.06 1.75 15.86
N MET A 133 -9.52 0.75 15.11
CA MET A 133 -10.97 0.52 14.95
C MET A 133 -11.64 0.13 16.28
N ASN A 134 -10.99 -0.69 17.10
CA ASN A 134 -11.53 -1.09 18.40
C ASN A 134 -11.60 0.09 19.38
N LYS A 135 -10.58 0.95 19.42
CA LYS A 135 -10.63 2.19 20.20
C LYS A 135 -11.82 3.06 19.83
N ARG A 136 -12.08 3.26 18.53
CA ARG A 136 -13.22 4.04 18.04
C ARG A 136 -14.59 3.43 18.41
N LYS A 137 -14.69 2.11 18.50
CA LYS A 137 -15.93 1.44 18.95
C LYS A 137 -16.16 1.60 20.44
N GLY A 138 -15.11 1.51 21.27
CA GLY A 138 -15.20 1.72 22.72
C GLY A 138 -15.55 3.15 23.13
N PHE A 139 -15.35 4.16 22.25
CA PHE A 139 -15.78 5.56 22.47
C PHE A 139 -17.27 5.79 22.14
N ARG A 140 -17.96 4.82 21.53
CA ARG A 140 -19.37 4.94 21.14
C ARG A 140 -20.32 4.13 22.03
N ALA A 141 -19.80 3.42 23.02
CA ALA A 141 -20.55 2.70 24.06
C ALA A 141 -20.58 3.52 25.35
#